data_5ec5e1fc2ca226ae8799c187d8fc8aeb
#
_entry.id   5ec5e1fc2ca226ae8799c187d8fc8aeb
#
_cell.length_a   1.000
_cell.length_b   1.000
_cell.length_c   1.000
_cell.angle_alpha   90.00
_cell.angle_beta   90.00
_cell.angle_gamma   90.00
#
_symmetry.space_group_name_H-M   'P 1'
#
loop_
_entity.id
_entity.type
_entity.pdbx_description
1 polymer ?
#
loop_
_entity_poly.entity_id
_entity_poly.type
_entity_poly.pdbx_seq_one_letter_code
_entity_poly.pdbx_strand_id
1 'polypeptide(L)'
;MKTILVAGGAGYIGSHMVAMLVKRGYEVVVADNLRTGHWQAVKGARKLYVGDLRDAAFLDRLFTENKIDGVINFAAFSLVGESVTDPLKYYGNNVEGAVSLLNAMKAHGVDKIVFSSTAATYGEPEKQPIEECDRTEPTNPYGATKLAIENMLKWCDGAYGIRYAALRYFNAAGSDTEAGIGEDHNPESHLIPLVMKTALGQRGHIGIFGEDYPTPDGTCVRDYIHVKDLAEAHLLALEYLDRGGKSDVFNLGLSLIHISEPTRRRG
;
A
#
# COMPACT_ATOMS: atom_id res chain seq x y z
N MET A 1 -15.84 20.93 -0.53
CA MET A 1 -14.84 20.01 -1.11
C MET A 1 -14.24 19.24 0.05
N LYS A 2 -14.07 17.90 -0.06
CA LYS A 2 -13.50 17.08 1.01
C LYS A 2 -11.99 17.11 0.93
N THR A 3 -11.34 17.14 2.09
CA THR A 3 -9.88 17.07 2.21
C THR A 3 -9.46 15.68 2.64
N ILE A 4 -8.64 15.02 1.85
CA ILE A 4 -8.15 13.67 2.10
C ILE A 4 -6.66 13.70 2.43
N LEU A 5 -6.29 13.07 3.54
CA LEU A 5 -4.89 12.81 3.86
C LEU A 5 -4.44 11.54 3.16
N VAL A 6 -3.40 11.65 2.34
CA VAL A 6 -2.71 10.49 1.76
C VAL A 6 -1.37 10.31 2.47
N ALA A 7 -1.30 9.37 3.40
CA ALA A 7 -0.07 8.99 4.07
C ALA A 7 0.74 8.04 3.16
N GLY A 8 2.04 8.35 2.94
CA GLY A 8 2.85 7.68 1.93
C GLY A 8 2.54 8.14 0.50
N GLY A 9 2.02 9.37 0.35
CA GLY A 9 1.56 9.90 -0.94
C GLY A 9 2.66 10.29 -1.92
N ALA A 10 3.93 10.25 -1.53
CA ALA A 10 5.07 10.46 -2.42
C ALA A 10 5.65 9.15 -2.98
N GLY A 11 5.19 7.99 -2.48
CA GLY A 11 5.56 6.67 -2.98
C GLY A 11 4.86 6.31 -4.31
N TYR A 12 5.18 5.15 -4.86
CA TYR A 12 4.65 4.68 -6.14
C TYR A 12 3.12 4.70 -6.18
N ILE A 13 2.45 3.88 -5.37
CA ILE A 13 0.97 3.79 -5.38
C ILE A 13 0.35 5.09 -4.85
N GLY A 14 0.94 5.66 -3.79
CA GLY A 14 0.44 6.88 -3.16
C GLY A 14 0.39 8.08 -4.11
N SER A 15 1.39 8.27 -4.98
CA SER A 15 1.42 9.36 -5.95
C SER A 15 0.34 9.24 -7.03
N HIS A 16 0.04 8.01 -7.47
CA HIS A 16 -1.09 7.76 -8.39
C HIS A 16 -2.44 8.05 -7.72
N MET A 17 -2.57 7.72 -6.42
CA MET A 17 -3.76 8.08 -5.65
C MET A 17 -3.91 9.60 -5.49
N VAL A 18 -2.83 10.31 -5.20
CA VAL A 18 -2.81 11.79 -5.14
C VAL A 18 -3.29 12.38 -6.46
N ALA A 19 -2.71 11.96 -7.58
CA ALA A 19 -3.09 12.45 -8.92
C ALA A 19 -4.58 12.18 -9.22
N MET A 20 -5.07 10.99 -8.86
CA MET A 20 -6.47 10.63 -9.05
C MET A 20 -7.41 11.47 -8.20
N LEU A 21 -7.15 11.65 -6.92
CA LEU A 21 -7.98 12.48 -6.03
C LEU A 21 -8.05 13.92 -6.51
N VAL A 22 -6.92 14.50 -6.91
CA VAL A 22 -6.87 15.86 -7.49
C VAL A 22 -7.72 15.95 -8.76
N LYS A 23 -7.59 14.97 -9.68
CA LYS A 23 -8.40 14.90 -10.92
C LYS A 23 -9.90 14.77 -10.62
N ARG A 24 -10.29 14.14 -9.50
CA ARG A 24 -11.68 13.99 -9.04
C ARG A 24 -12.19 15.15 -8.19
N GLY A 25 -11.38 16.21 -7.99
CA GLY A 25 -11.78 17.44 -7.31
C GLY A 25 -11.74 17.39 -5.79
N TYR A 26 -10.96 16.46 -5.20
CA TYR A 26 -10.66 16.46 -3.78
C TYR A 26 -9.53 17.43 -3.45
N GLU A 27 -9.54 18.00 -2.26
CA GLU A 27 -8.33 18.60 -1.69
C GLU A 27 -7.46 17.49 -1.11
N VAL A 28 -6.17 17.50 -1.44
CA VAL A 28 -5.25 16.45 -1.02
C VAL A 28 -4.14 17.04 -0.17
N VAL A 29 -3.99 16.49 1.03
CA VAL A 29 -2.85 16.71 1.92
C VAL A 29 -2.02 15.42 1.92
N VAL A 30 -0.71 15.54 1.78
CA VAL A 30 0.20 14.40 1.76
C VAL A 30 1.10 14.44 2.98
N ALA A 31 1.30 13.29 3.64
CA ALA A 31 2.33 13.06 4.64
C ALA A 31 3.28 11.98 4.14
N ASP A 32 4.58 12.29 4.07
CA ASP A 32 5.60 11.34 3.61
C ASP A 32 6.95 11.69 4.21
N ASN A 33 7.77 10.70 4.55
CA ASN A 33 9.13 10.95 5.05
C ASN A 33 10.18 11.00 3.94
N LEU A 34 9.77 10.81 2.68
CA LEU A 34 10.60 10.82 1.47
C LEU A 34 11.75 9.80 1.49
N ARG A 35 11.61 8.73 2.28
CA ARG A 35 12.66 7.71 2.35
C ARG A 35 12.75 6.87 1.08
N THR A 36 11.61 6.56 0.47
CA THR A 36 11.49 5.83 -0.79
C THR A 36 10.61 6.57 -1.79
N GLY A 37 9.90 7.59 -1.34
CA GLY A 37 9.04 8.43 -2.16
C GLY A 37 9.78 9.65 -2.70
N HIS A 38 9.20 10.24 -3.75
CA HIS A 38 9.75 11.39 -4.46
C HIS A 38 8.79 12.57 -4.39
N TRP A 39 9.22 13.71 -3.85
CA TRP A 39 8.37 14.92 -3.76
C TRP A 39 7.87 15.38 -5.13
N GLN A 40 8.64 15.13 -6.19
CA GLN A 40 8.27 15.47 -7.58
C GLN A 40 7.04 14.69 -8.08
N ALA A 41 6.75 13.52 -7.48
CA ALA A 41 5.59 12.72 -7.81
C ALA A 41 4.30 13.24 -7.17
N VAL A 42 4.40 14.14 -6.18
CA VAL A 42 3.25 14.76 -5.49
C VAL A 42 2.75 15.95 -6.31
N LYS A 43 1.92 15.66 -7.34
CA LYS A 43 1.43 16.68 -8.26
C LYS A 43 0.01 17.13 -7.92
N GLY A 44 -0.20 18.44 -7.82
CA GLY A 44 -1.52 19.03 -7.60
C GLY A 44 -2.06 18.90 -6.17
N ALA A 45 -1.34 18.26 -5.24
CA ALA A 45 -1.72 18.27 -3.84
C ALA A 45 -1.66 19.68 -3.26
N ARG A 46 -2.59 19.98 -2.34
CA ARG A 46 -2.64 21.26 -1.63
C ARG A 46 -1.38 21.50 -0.81
N LYS A 47 -0.89 20.46 -0.13
CA LYS A 47 0.31 20.55 0.73
C LYS A 47 0.97 19.19 0.91
N LEU A 48 2.29 19.16 0.83
CA LEU A 48 3.13 18.04 1.25
C LEU A 48 3.75 18.38 2.61
N TYR A 49 3.49 17.53 3.60
CA TYR A 49 4.15 17.53 4.90
C TYR A 49 5.24 16.47 4.89
N VAL A 50 6.49 16.91 5.01
CA VAL A 50 7.63 15.99 5.11
C VAL A 50 7.88 15.67 6.56
N GLY A 51 7.71 14.39 6.95
CA GLY A 51 7.87 13.92 8.31
C GLY A 51 7.50 12.46 8.49
N ASP A 52 7.76 11.94 9.67
CA ASP A 52 7.53 10.54 10.01
C ASP A 52 6.18 10.39 10.74
N LEU A 53 5.38 9.39 10.35
CA LEU A 53 4.09 9.12 11.00
C LEU A 53 4.24 8.71 12.47
N ARG A 54 5.41 8.27 12.92
CA ARG A 54 5.70 7.96 14.32
C ARG A 54 5.86 9.19 15.18
N ASP A 55 6.07 10.36 14.59
CA ASP A 55 6.15 11.63 15.29
C ASP A 55 4.73 12.18 15.58
N ALA A 56 4.29 12.03 16.82
CA ALA A 56 2.98 12.49 17.26
C ALA A 56 2.80 14.01 17.12
N ALA A 57 3.85 14.81 17.35
CA ALA A 57 3.78 16.26 17.21
C ALA A 57 3.66 16.69 15.74
N PHE A 58 4.32 15.96 14.83
CA PHE A 58 4.17 16.12 13.39
C PHE A 58 2.72 15.89 12.96
N LEU A 59 2.13 14.77 13.38
CA LEU A 59 0.75 14.43 13.07
C LEU A 59 -0.24 15.42 13.67
N ASP A 60 -0.10 15.78 14.95
CA ASP A 60 -0.99 16.73 15.60
C ASP A 60 -0.99 18.08 14.87
N ARG A 61 0.18 18.61 14.48
CA ARG A 61 0.29 19.82 13.66
C ARG A 61 -0.44 19.66 12.32
N LEU A 62 -0.24 18.53 11.61
CA LEU A 62 -0.85 18.27 10.31
C LEU A 62 -2.38 18.29 10.42
N PHE A 63 -2.95 17.59 11.39
CA PHE A 63 -4.40 17.51 11.58
C PHE A 63 -4.98 18.83 12.12
N THR A 64 -4.25 19.59 12.92
CA THR A 64 -4.66 20.93 13.40
C THR A 64 -4.72 21.94 12.26
N GLU A 65 -3.71 21.93 11.36
CA GLU A 65 -3.65 22.86 10.23
C GLU A 65 -4.65 22.53 9.12
N ASN A 66 -5.20 21.30 9.09
CA ASN A 66 -6.07 20.84 8.02
C ASN A 66 -7.29 20.10 8.57
N LYS A 67 -8.46 20.52 8.13
CA LYS A 67 -9.70 19.76 8.39
C LYS A 67 -9.70 18.50 7.48
N ILE A 68 -9.26 17.39 8.01
CA ILE A 68 -9.20 16.11 7.28
C ILE A 68 -10.56 15.40 7.38
N ASP A 69 -11.14 14.99 6.24
CA ASP A 69 -12.42 14.28 6.15
C ASP A 69 -12.24 12.74 6.04
N GLY A 70 -11.04 12.28 5.71
CA GLY A 70 -10.71 10.85 5.61
C GLY A 70 -9.23 10.64 5.32
N VAL A 71 -8.74 9.44 5.57
CA VAL A 71 -7.34 9.06 5.41
C VAL A 71 -7.22 7.90 4.43
N ILE A 72 -6.21 7.93 3.56
CA ILE A 72 -5.74 6.77 2.79
C ILE A 72 -4.29 6.52 3.18
N ASN A 73 -4.00 5.33 3.70
CA ASN A 73 -2.67 5.02 4.23
C ASN A 73 -1.92 4.00 3.37
N PHE A 74 -0.92 4.48 2.64
CA PHE A 74 0.08 3.68 1.91
C PHE A 74 1.42 3.61 2.64
N ALA A 75 1.66 4.43 3.67
CA ALA A 75 2.95 4.53 4.32
C ALA A 75 3.34 3.22 5.00
N ALA A 76 4.36 2.57 4.45
CA ALA A 76 4.92 1.32 4.97
C ALA A 76 6.24 0.98 4.29
N PHE A 77 7.08 0.21 4.96
CA PHE A 77 8.11 -0.58 4.29
C PHE A 77 7.47 -1.84 3.70
N SER A 78 7.86 -2.21 2.47
CA SER A 78 7.21 -3.26 1.68
C SER A 78 8.16 -4.32 1.11
N LEU A 79 9.47 -4.25 1.38
CA LEU A 79 10.45 -5.21 0.88
C LEU A 79 10.38 -6.50 1.69
N VAL A 80 9.69 -7.53 1.17
CA VAL A 80 9.47 -8.82 1.84
C VAL A 80 10.79 -9.45 2.29
N GLY A 81 11.80 -9.50 1.42
CA GLY A 81 13.11 -10.08 1.75
C GLY A 81 13.82 -9.35 2.88
N GLU A 82 13.80 -8.02 2.90
CA GLU A 82 14.36 -7.22 3.99
C GLU A 82 13.61 -7.46 5.30
N SER A 83 12.28 -7.62 5.25
CA SER A 83 11.49 -7.86 6.46
C SER A 83 11.91 -9.12 7.22
N VAL A 84 12.38 -10.15 6.51
CA VAL A 84 12.85 -11.40 7.12
C VAL A 84 14.18 -11.20 7.82
N THR A 85 15.06 -10.33 7.31
CA THR A 85 16.37 -10.07 7.89
C THR A 85 16.36 -8.97 8.96
N ASP A 86 15.39 -8.06 8.93
CA ASP A 86 15.24 -6.99 9.91
C ASP A 86 13.76 -6.77 10.29
N PRO A 87 13.14 -7.73 11.01
CA PRO A 87 11.72 -7.68 11.33
C PRO A 87 11.35 -6.49 12.23
N LEU A 88 12.19 -6.12 13.19
CA LEU A 88 11.90 -5.01 14.12
C LEU A 88 11.79 -3.67 13.41
N LYS A 89 12.58 -3.43 12.36
CA LYS A 89 12.45 -2.27 11.48
C LYS A 89 11.05 -2.17 10.88
N TYR A 90 10.48 -3.30 10.44
CA TYR A 90 9.13 -3.36 9.85
C TYR A 90 8.04 -3.14 10.88
N TYR A 91 8.13 -3.77 12.05
CA TYR A 91 7.16 -3.52 13.13
C TYR A 91 7.24 -2.08 13.63
N GLY A 92 8.43 -1.54 13.87
CA GLY A 92 8.62 -0.16 14.30
C GLY A 92 8.14 0.87 13.28
N ASN A 93 8.33 0.63 11.98
CA ASN A 93 7.84 1.57 10.95
C ASN A 93 6.35 1.40 10.68
N ASN A 94 5.91 0.18 10.36
CA ASN A 94 4.57 -0.05 9.84
C ASN A 94 3.51 -0.02 10.96
N VAL A 95 3.73 -0.75 12.05
CA VAL A 95 2.74 -0.87 13.13
C VAL A 95 2.74 0.37 14.01
N GLU A 96 3.91 0.84 14.48
CA GLU A 96 4.01 2.04 15.30
C GLU A 96 3.51 3.29 14.55
N GLY A 97 3.86 3.43 13.25
CA GLY A 97 3.35 4.51 12.41
C GLY A 97 1.83 4.48 12.28
N ALA A 98 1.23 3.28 12.12
CA ALA A 98 -0.22 3.14 12.07
C ALA A 98 -0.89 3.45 13.42
N VAL A 99 -0.29 3.04 14.55
CA VAL A 99 -0.78 3.38 15.90
C VAL A 99 -0.80 4.89 16.08
N SER A 100 0.28 5.58 15.72
CA SER A 100 0.38 7.04 15.86
C SER A 100 -0.64 7.76 14.97
N LEU A 101 -0.82 7.30 13.73
CA LEU A 101 -1.81 7.85 12.80
C LEU A 101 -3.24 7.68 13.34
N LEU A 102 -3.60 6.50 13.85
CA LEU A 102 -4.93 6.23 14.42
C LEU A 102 -5.17 7.05 15.70
N ASN A 103 -4.15 7.27 16.53
CA ASN A 103 -4.25 8.16 17.69
C ASN A 103 -4.53 9.61 17.26
N ALA A 104 -3.85 10.11 16.23
CA ALA A 104 -4.11 11.43 15.68
C ALA A 104 -5.52 11.55 15.09
N MET A 105 -5.95 10.54 14.29
CA MET A 105 -7.32 10.49 13.77
C MET A 105 -8.37 10.56 14.88
N LYS A 106 -8.19 9.74 15.94
CA LYS A 106 -9.07 9.75 17.11
C LYS A 106 -9.11 11.12 17.79
N ALA A 107 -7.95 11.73 18.03
CA ALA A 107 -7.85 13.02 18.70
C ALA A 107 -8.54 14.16 17.93
N HIS A 108 -8.50 14.09 16.58
CA HIS A 108 -9.06 15.11 15.69
C HIS A 108 -10.42 14.74 15.09
N GLY A 109 -11.04 13.64 15.55
CA GLY A 109 -12.39 13.26 15.14
C GLY A 109 -12.51 12.77 13.69
N VAL A 110 -11.45 12.22 13.11
CA VAL A 110 -11.45 11.64 11.76
C VAL A 110 -11.82 10.16 11.86
N ASP A 111 -12.95 9.77 11.25
CA ASP A 111 -13.62 8.49 11.46
C ASP A 111 -13.52 7.50 10.29
N LYS A 112 -12.70 7.79 9.27
CA LYS A 112 -12.60 6.95 8.06
C LYS A 112 -11.17 6.77 7.62
N ILE A 113 -10.78 5.50 7.36
CA ILE A 113 -9.48 5.16 6.80
C ILE A 113 -9.60 4.06 5.74
N VAL A 114 -8.98 4.29 4.58
CA VAL A 114 -8.68 3.21 3.63
C VAL A 114 -7.24 2.78 3.85
N PHE A 115 -7.05 1.51 4.12
CA PHE A 115 -5.75 0.94 4.45
C PHE A 115 -5.22 0.08 3.29
N SER A 116 -4.06 0.43 2.79
CA SER A 116 -3.30 -0.36 1.84
C SER A 116 -2.73 -1.60 2.54
N SER A 117 -3.47 -2.71 2.45
CA SER A 117 -3.04 -4.01 2.95
C SER A 117 -2.36 -4.83 1.85
N THR A 118 -2.30 -6.14 1.97
CA THR A 118 -1.58 -7.01 1.04
C THR A 118 -2.13 -8.42 1.05
N ALA A 119 -2.08 -9.12 -0.09
CA ALA A 119 -2.31 -10.55 -0.17
C ALA A 119 -1.30 -11.40 0.63
N ALA A 120 -0.14 -10.84 0.99
CA ALA A 120 0.83 -11.52 1.85
C ALA A 120 0.29 -11.86 3.26
N THR A 121 -0.87 -11.29 3.65
CA THR A 121 -1.58 -11.67 4.88
C THR A 121 -2.09 -13.11 4.85
N TYR A 122 -2.37 -13.68 3.68
CA TYR A 122 -2.84 -15.07 3.53
C TYR A 122 -1.73 -16.11 3.69
N GLY A 123 -0.47 -15.72 3.41
CA GLY A 123 0.65 -16.66 3.38
C GLY A 123 0.56 -17.62 2.19
N GLU A 124 0.53 -18.92 2.46
CA GLU A 124 0.36 -19.97 1.45
C GLU A 124 -1.11 -20.43 1.45
N PRO A 125 -1.95 -19.99 0.49
CA PRO A 125 -3.36 -20.30 0.47
C PRO A 125 -3.59 -21.78 0.10
N GLU A 126 -4.57 -22.42 0.76
CA GLU A 126 -4.94 -23.83 0.50
C GLU A 126 -5.75 -23.99 -0.80
N LYS A 127 -6.41 -22.93 -1.25
CA LYS A 127 -7.25 -22.91 -2.47
C LYS A 127 -7.05 -21.66 -3.30
N GLN A 128 -7.47 -21.71 -4.53
CA GLN A 128 -7.52 -20.59 -5.48
C GLN A 128 -8.86 -20.63 -6.22
N PRO A 129 -9.51 -19.46 -6.48
CA PRO A 129 -9.09 -18.11 -6.06
C PRO A 129 -9.17 -17.91 -4.54
N ILE A 130 -8.36 -16.98 -4.01
CA ILE A 130 -8.34 -16.61 -2.59
C ILE A 130 -9.54 -15.73 -2.30
N GLU A 131 -10.29 -16.05 -1.23
CA GLU A 131 -11.43 -15.26 -0.74
C GLU A 131 -11.06 -14.50 0.55
N GLU A 132 -11.77 -13.40 0.84
CA GLU A 132 -11.51 -12.57 2.03
C GLU A 132 -11.69 -13.32 3.35
N CYS A 133 -12.55 -14.35 3.37
CA CYS A 133 -12.79 -15.22 4.53
C CYS A 133 -11.73 -16.31 4.71
N ASP A 134 -10.79 -16.47 3.78
CA ASP A 134 -9.74 -17.48 3.89
C ASP A 134 -8.79 -17.17 5.04
N ARG A 135 -8.17 -18.23 5.56
CA ARG A 135 -7.23 -18.15 6.68
C ARG A 135 -6.09 -17.19 6.37
N THR A 136 -5.78 -16.34 7.33
CA THR A 136 -4.64 -15.41 7.26
C THR A 136 -3.51 -15.93 8.13
N GLU A 137 -2.40 -16.32 7.50
CA GLU A 137 -1.20 -16.87 8.17
C GLU A 137 0.05 -16.39 7.42
N PRO A 138 0.46 -15.13 7.64
CA PRO A 138 1.60 -14.55 6.92
C PRO A 138 2.87 -15.37 7.10
N THR A 139 3.61 -15.61 6.03
CA THR A 139 4.90 -16.32 6.03
C THR A 139 6.11 -15.41 6.17
N ASN A 140 5.89 -14.10 6.33
CA ASN A 140 6.95 -13.11 6.47
C ASN A 140 6.52 -11.93 7.34
N PRO A 141 7.48 -11.21 7.96
CA PRO A 141 7.18 -10.09 8.87
C PRO A 141 6.44 -8.92 8.20
N TYR A 142 6.68 -8.64 6.92
CA TYR A 142 5.90 -7.63 6.20
C TYR A 142 4.41 -7.96 6.21
N GLY A 143 4.03 -9.16 5.77
CA GLY A 143 2.64 -9.63 5.82
C GLY A 143 2.07 -9.63 7.24
N ALA A 144 2.87 -10.06 8.23
CA ALA A 144 2.48 -10.06 9.64
C ALA A 144 2.21 -8.62 10.16
N THR A 145 3.00 -7.61 9.78
CA THR A 145 2.73 -6.21 10.18
C THR A 145 1.44 -5.68 9.56
N LYS A 146 1.15 -6.02 8.30
CA LYS A 146 -0.11 -5.62 7.65
C LYS A 146 -1.32 -6.27 8.31
N LEU A 147 -1.26 -7.57 8.60
CA LEU A 147 -2.33 -8.27 9.33
C LEU A 147 -2.53 -7.72 10.76
N ALA A 148 -1.43 -7.38 11.45
CA ALA A 148 -1.52 -6.75 12.76
C ALA A 148 -2.28 -5.40 12.71
N ILE A 149 -2.06 -4.62 11.66
CA ILE A 149 -2.77 -3.34 11.45
C ILE A 149 -4.25 -3.60 11.11
N GLU A 150 -4.60 -4.58 10.27
CA GLU A 150 -6.00 -4.95 10.00
C GLU A 150 -6.74 -5.32 11.29
N ASN A 151 -6.12 -6.15 12.14
CA ASN A 151 -6.68 -6.53 13.43
C ASN A 151 -6.85 -5.31 14.36
N MET A 152 -5.90 -4.38 14.37
CA MET A 152 -6.00 -3.14 15.14
C MET A 152 -7.14 -2.26 14.62
N LEU A 153 -7.30 -2.11 13.31
CA LEU A 153 -8.40 -1.34 12.70
C LEU A 153 -9.76 -1.88 13.11
N LYS A 154 -9.94 -3.19 13.14
CA LYS A 154 -11.18 -3.85 13.62
C LYS A 154 -11.51 -3.46 15.06
N TRP A 155 -10.52 -3.41 15.95
CA TRP A 155 -10.73 -2.95 17.33
C TRP A 155 -11.00 -1.46 17.43
N CYS A 156 -10.35 -0.64 16.58
CA CYS A 156 -10.56 0.81 16.54
C CYS A 156 -11.95 1.18 16.02
N ASP A 157 -12.51 0.42 15.09
CA ASP A 157 -13.91 0.59 14.65
C ASP A 157 -14.87 0.36 15.82
N GLY A 158 -14.77 -0.78 16.51
CA GLY A 158 -15.63 -1.10 17.63
C GLY A 158 -15.51 -0.14 18.83
N ALA A 159 -14.29 0.33 19.11
CA ALA A 159 -14.02 1.15 20.29
C ALA A 159 -14.16 2.66 20.05
N TYR A 160 -13.87 3.14 18.86
CA TYR A 160 -13.75 4.57 18.55
C TYR A 160 -14.61 5.02 17.37
N GLY A 161 -15.25 4.08 16.65
CA GLY A 161 -16.03 4.38 15.45
C GLY A 161 -15.16 4.77 14.24
N ILE A 162 -13.87 4.43 14.24
CA ILE A 162 -12.98 4.66 13.10
C ILE A 162 -13.23 3.54 12.10
N ARG A 163 -14.11 3.79 11.12
CA ARG A 163 -14.45 2.84 10.08
C ARG A 163 -13.31 2.66 9.09
N TYR A 164 -13.14 1.44 8.56
CA TYR A 164 -12.04 1.13 7.67
C TYR A 164 -12.46 0.29 6.46
N ALA A 165 -11.70 0.43 5.38
CA ALA A 165 -11.64 -0.53 4.29
C ALA A 165 -10.18 -0.93 4.10
N ALA A 166 -9.87 -2.21 4.36
CA ALA A 166 -8.52 -2.75 4.14
C ALA A 166 -8.47 -3.45 2.79
N LEU A 167 -7.62 -2.98 1.88
CA LEU A 167 -7.51 -3.50 0.53
C LEU A 167 -6.31 -4.43 0.41
N ARG A 168 -6.57 -5.73 0.25
CA ARG A 168 -5.55 -6.76 0.05
C ARG A 168 -5.31 -6.95 -1.43
N TYR A 169 -4.19 -6.48 -1.93
CA TYR A 169 -3.80 -6.63 -3.33
C TYR A 169 -2.48 -7.37 -3.46
N PHE A 170 -2.21 -7.81 -4.68
CA PHE A 170 -1.04 -8.62 -5.04
C PHE A 170 0.08 -7.72 -5.57
N ASN A 171 0.36 -7.73 -6.87
CA ASN A 171 1.46 -6.99 -7.46
C ASN A 171 0.92 -5.76 -8.20
N ALA A 172 1.23 -4.56 -7.71
CA ALA A 172 0.94 -3.34 -8.45
C ALA A 172 1.93 -3.18 -9.61
N ALA A 173 1.43 -2.73 -10.76
CA ALA A 173 2.26 -2.50 -11.95
C ALA A 173 1.71 -1.34 -12.79
N GLY A 174 2.53 -0.79 -13.68
CA GLY A 174 2.11 0.25 -14.62
C GLY A 174 2.50 1.66 -14.20
N SER A 175 2.00 2.64 -14.94
CA SER A 175 2.30 4.06 -14.76
C SER A 175 1.15 4.95 -15.23
N ASP A 176 1.19 6.23 -14.88
CA ASP A 176 0.32 7.25 -15.44
C ASP A 176 1.14 8.23 -16.28
N THR A 177 1.12 8.03 -17.60
CA THR A 177 1.87 8.87 -18.56
C THR A 177 1.31 10.29 -18.65
N GLU A 178 0.00 10.50 -18.42
CA GLU A 178 -0.61 11.82 -18.39
C GLU A 178 -0.11 12.62 -17.19
N ALA A 179 -0.07 12.00 -16.02
CA ALA A 179 0.47 12.61 -14.82
C ALA A 179 2.01 12.61 -14.81
N GLY A 180 2.67 11.84 -15.69
CA GLY A 180 4.12 11.69 -15.74
C GLY A 180 4.69 11.11 -14.44
N ILE A 181 4.03 10.08 -13.91
CA ILE A 181 4.43 9.33 -12.71
C ILE A 181 4.46 7.84 -12.99
N GLY A 182 5.35 7.14 -12.31
CA GLY A 182 5.55 5.70 -12.46
C GLY A 182 6.29 5.12 -11.27
N GLU A 183 6.74 3.89 -11.43
CA GLU A 183 7.51 3.18 -10.42
C GLU A 183 8.97 3.59 -10.47
N ASP A 184 9.51 4.04 -9.33
CA ASP A 184 10.92 4.40 -9.17
C ASP A 184 11.38 4.11 -7.74
N HIS A 185 11.86 2.88 -7.52
CA HIS A 185 12.37 2.43 -6.24
C HIS A 185 13.90 2.35 -6.24
N ASN A 186 14.48 2.65 -5.09
CA ASN A 186 15.91 2.46 -4.86
C ASN A 186 16.15 1.80 -3.47
N PRO A 187 16.59 0.52 -3.42
CA PRO A 187 16.84 -0.37 -4.55
C PRO A 187 15.55 -0.85 -5.24
N GLU A 188 15.64 -1.09 -6.55
CA GLU A 188 14.55 -1.71 -7.32
C GLU A 188 14.56 -3.23 -7.14
N SER A 189 13.39 -3.79 -6.84
CA SER A 189 13.23 -5.23 -6.60
C SER A 189 12.04 -5.84 -7.35
N HIS A 190 11.23 -5.04 -8.03
CA HIS A 190 10.05 -5.53 -8.73
C HIS A 190 10.39 -6.00 -10.15
N LEU A 191 9.70 -7.06 -10.56
CA LEU A 191 9.99 -7.79 -11.79
C LEU A 191 9.96 -6.89 -13.04
N ILE A 192 8.87 -6.17 -13.25
CA ILE A 192 8.67 -5.38 -14.48
C ILE A 192 9.75 -4.30 -14.65
N PRO A 193 10.05 -3.45 -13.66
CA PRO A 193 11.17 -2.50 -13.76
C PRO A 193 12.53 -3.17 -13.97
N LEU A 194 12.79 -4.32 -13.34
CA LEU A 194 14.05 -5.04 -13.51
C LEU A 194 14.21 -5.58 -14.95
N VAL A 195 13.13 -6.14 -15.53
CA VAL A 195 13.12 -6.57 -16.94
C VAL A 195 13.37 -5.38 -17.86
N MET A 196 12.68 -4.26 -17.64
CA MET A 196 12.85 -3.05 -18.44
C MET A 196 14.29 -2.49 -18.34
N LYS A 197 14.87 -2.40 -17.14
CA LYS A 197 16.27 -1.97 -16.95
C LYS A 197 17.25 -2.88 -17.69
N THR A 198 16.97 -4.20 -17.70
CA THR A 198 17.82 -5.16 -18.45
C THR A 198 17.68 -4.94 -19.95
N ALA A 199 16.46 -4.79 -20.47
CA ALA A 199 16.22 -4.52 -21.89
C ALA A 199 16.85 -3.22 -22.38
N LEU A 200 16.91 -2.20 -21.51
CA LEU A 200 17.54 -0.90 -21.78
C LEU A 200 19.07 -0.91 -21.57
N GLY A 201 19.69 -2.05 -21.25
CA GLY A 201 21.12 -2.15 -21.01
C GLY A 201 21.59 -1.49 -19.69
N GLN A 202 20.70 -1.09 -18.82
CA GLN A 202 21.00 -0.50 -17.51
C GLN A 202 21.32 -1.57 -16.44
N ARG A 203 21.06 -2.83 -16.77
CA ARG A 203 21.35 -4.02 -15.95
C ARG A 203 21.86 -5.12 -16.87
N GLY A 204 22.91 -5.84 -16.43
CA GLY A 204 23.56 -6.86 -17.27
C GLY A 204 22.72 -8.10 -17.54
N HIS A 205 21.91 -8.54 -16.59
CA HIS A 205 21.04 -9.73 -16.70
C HIS A 205 19.89 -9.67 -15.71
N ILE A 206 18.87 -10.49 -15.96
CA ILE A 206 17.83 -10.83 -15.01
C ILE A 206 18.06 -12.27 -14.52
N GLY A 207 17.93 -12.50 -13.21
CA GLY A 207 18.09 -13.83 -12.63
C GLY A 207 16.75 -14.57 -12.56
N ILE A 208 16.74 -15.86 -12.91
CA ILE A 208 15.66 -16.80 -12.64
C ILE A 208 16.07 -17.61 -11.41
N PHE A 209 15.27 -17.57 -10.33
CA PHE A 209 15.64 -18.13 -9.02
C PHE A 209 14.91 -19.45 -8.70
N GLY A 210 14.19 -20.03 -9.62
CA GLY A 210 13.53 -21.33 -9.48
C GLY A 210 12.68 -21.66 -10.71
N GLU A 211 12.67 -22.94 -11.07
CA GLU A 211 11.89 -23.52 -12.16
C GLU A 211 11.16 -24.79 -11.69
N ASP A 212 11.03 -24.96 -10.36
CA ASP A 212 10.54 -26.16 -9.68
C ASP A 212 9.24 -25.91 -8.90
N TYR A 213 8.50 -24.86 -9.24
CA TYR A 213 7.18 -24.62 -8.65
C TYR A 213 6.16 -25.66 -9.15
N PRO A 214 5.16 -26.04 -8.34
CA PRO A 214 4.11 -26.96 -8.74
C PRO A 214 3.08 -26.28 -9.66
N THR A 215 3.55 -25.76 -10.79
CA THR A 215 2.79 -25.06 -11.84
C THR A 215 3.08 -25.71 -13.19
N PRO A 216 2.24 -25.53 -14.22
CA PRO A 216 2.43 -26.19 -15.51
C PRO A 216 3.78 -25.93 -16.19
N ASP A 217 4.38 -24.77 -15.95
CA ASP A 217 5.67 -24.34 -16.53
C ASP A 217 6.81 -24.25 -15.51
N GLY A 218 6.56 -24.69 -14.27
CA GLY A 218 7.56 -24.64 -13.19
C GLY A 218 7.82 -23.26 -12.62
N THR A 219 7.12 -22.21 -13.10
CA THR A 219 7.30 -20.84 -12.61
C THR A 219 6.23 -20.45 -11.59
N CYS A 220 6.46 -19.40 -10.81
CA CYS A 220 5.47 -18.93 -9.85
C CYS A 220 4.36 -18.12 -10.53
N VAL A 221 3.11 -18.36 -10.11
CA VAL A 221 1.94 -17.59 -10.55
C VAL A 221 1.81 -16.32 -9.73
N ARG A 222 1.58 -15.17 -10.40
CA ARG A 222 1.35 -13.87 -9.78
C ARG A 222 0.17 -13.18 -10.41
N ASP A 223 -0.60 -12.46 -9.57
CA ASP A 223 -1.66 -11.57 -10.03
C ASP A 223 -1.12 -10.13 -10.07
N TYR A 224 -1.30 -9.46 -11.21
CA TYR A 224 -0.89 -8.07 -11.40
C TYR A 224 -2.10 -7.19 -11.60
N ILE A 225 -2.16 -6.09 -10.82
CA ILE A 225 -3.18 -5.05 -10.94
C ILE A 225 -2.54 -3.75 -11.42
N HIS A 226 -3.16 -3.08 -12.39
CA HIS A 226 -2.65 -1.79 -12.84
C HIS A 226 -2.80 -0.75 -11.73
N VAL A 227 -1.75 0.06 -11.49
CA VAL A 227 -1.69 1.02 -10.40
C VAL A 227 -2.83 2.06 -10.44
N LYS A 228 -3.34 2.40 -11.63
CA LYS A 228 -4.52 3.29 -11.77
C LYS A 228 -5.81 2.61 -11.32
N ASP A 229 -5.99 1.32 -11.61
CA ASP A 229 -7.15 0.55 -11.15
C ASP A 229 -7.09 0.37 -9.63
N LEU A 230 -5.88 0.16 -9.11
CA LEU A 230 -5.65 0.13 -7.67
C LEU A 230 -6.00 1.46 -7.00
N ALA A 231 -5.60 2.60 -7.59
CA ALA A 231 -5.98 3.92 -7.09
C ALA A 231 -7.50 4.15 -7.16
N GLU A 232 -8.16 3.73 -8.25
CA GLU A 232 -9.63 3.80 -8.36
C GLU A 232 -10.31 2.96 -7.27
N ALA A 233 -9.82 1.76 -7.00
CA ALA A 233 -10.36 0.90 -5.93
C ALA A 233 -10.24 1.56 -4.55
N HIS A 234 -9.14 2.26 -4.25
CA HIS A 234 -8.99 3.02 -3.01
C HIS A 234 -9.97 4.19 -2.92
N LEU A 235 -10.22 4.88 -4.05
CA LEU A 235 -11.22 5.94 -4.10
C LEU A 235 -12.63 5.39 -3.87
N LEU A 236 -13.00 4.30 -4.54
CA LEU A 236 -14.30 3.64 -4.36
C LEU A 236 -14.50 3.15 -2.92
N ALA A 237 -13.44 2.64 -2.28
CA ALA A 237 -13.46 2.24 -0.87
C ALA A 237 -13.68 3.44 0.06
N LEU A 238 -13.04 4.58 -0.20
CA LEU A 238 -13.29 5.81 0.54
C LEU A 238 -14.73 6.29 0.39
N GLU A 239 -15.24 6.31 -0.84
CA GLU A 239 -16.64 6.68 -1.12
C GLU A 239 -17.65 5.69 -0.53
N TYR A 240 -17.31 4.40 -0.48
CA TYR A 240 -18.11 3.37 0.21
C TYR A 240 -18.25 3.69 1.69
N LEU A 241 -17.15 4.01 2.37
CA LEU A 241 -17.17 4.43 3.78
C LEU A 241 -17.94 5.75 3.98
N ASP A 242 -17.82 6.71 3.04
CA ASP A 242 -18.55 7.97 3.05
C ASP A 242 -20.07 7.80 2.97
N ARG A 243 -20.53 6.78 2.25
CA ARG A 243 -21.94 6.41 2.15
C ARG A 243 -22.46 5.57 3.32
N GLY A 244 -21.66 5.38 4.37
CA GLY A 244 -22.03 4.61 5.54
C GLY A 244 -21.74 3.11 5.42
N GLY A 245 -20.88 2.71 4.49
CA GLY A 245 -20.42 1.34 4.34
C GLY A 245 -19.79 0.80 5.62
N LYS A 246 -19.96 -0.49 5.87
CA LYS A 246 -19.39 -1.18 7.04
C LYS A 246 -17.89 -1.39 6.84
N SER A 247 -17.16 -1.40 7.95
CA SER A 247 -15.74 -1.77 7.96
C SER A 247 -15.56 -3.21 7.50
N ASP A 248 -14.64 -3.40 6.54
CA ASP A 248 -14.34 -4.73 6.03
C ASP A 248 -12.97 -4.77 5.33
N VAL A 249 -12.58 -5.97 4.92
CA VAL A 249 -11.43 -6.25 4.05
C VAL A 249 -11.93 -6.62 2.65
N PHE A 250 -11.15 -6.26 1.62
CA PHE A 250 -11.49 -6.52 0.22
C PHE A 250 -10.25 -6.98 -0.53
N ASN A 251 -10.39 -8.05 -1.30
CA ASN A 251 -9.35 -8.49 -2.23
C ASN A 251 -9.38 -7.66 -3.52
N LEU A 252 -8.22 -7.27 -3.99
CA LEU A 252 -8.07 -6.62 -5.29
C LEU A 252 -7.13 -7.45 -6.15
N GLY A 253 -7.70 -8.14 -7.13
CA GLY A 253 -7.01 -8.96 -8.12
C GLY A 253 -7.80 -8.97 -9.42
N LEU A 254 -7.15 -9.24 -10.54
CA LEU A 254 -7.80 -9.28 -11.86
C LEU A 254 -8.06 -10.71 -12.32
N SER A 255 -7.10 -11.57 -12.19
CA SER A 255 -7.11 -13.00 -12.46
C SER A 255 -5.67 -13.54 -12.44
N LEU A 256 -5.53 -14.86 -12.41
CA LEU A 256 -4.23 -15.51 -12.51
C LEU A 256 -3.61 -15.27 -13.90
N ILE A 257 -2.60 -14.40 -13.96
CA ILE A 257 -1.74 -14.27 -15.13
C ILE A 257 -0.49 -15.11 -14.86
N HIS A 258 -0.20 -16.08 -15.74
CA HIS A 258 1.05 -16.80 -15.69
C HIS A 258 2.18 -15.89 -16.17
N ILE A 259 2.93 -15.33 -15.22
CA ILE A 259 4.16 -14.59 -15.51
C ILE A 259 5.28 -15.28 -14.73
N SER A 260 6.33 -15.67 -15.43
CA SER A 260 7.55 -16.17 -14.81
C SER A 260 8.19 -15.06 -13.97
N GLU A 261 8.25 -15.25 -12.68
CA GLU A 261 8.93 -14.30 -11.77
C GLU A 261 10.34 -14.83 -11.47
N PRO A 262 11.39 -14.10 -11.86
CA PRO A 262 12.76 -14.55 -11.69
C PRO A 262 13.31 -14.38 -10.27
N THR A 263 12.51 -14.09 -9.24
CA THR A 263 13.06 -13.43 -8.05
C THR A 263 12.73 -14.02 -6.69
N ARG A 264 12.57 -15.32 -6.49
CA ARG A 264 12.45 -15.77 -5.10
C ARG A 264 13.36 -16.91 -4.73
N ARG A 265 14.37 -16.60 -3.87
CA ARG A 265 14.99 -17.59 -3.00
C ARG A 265 13.97 -18.05 -1.98
N ARG A 266 13.67 -19.35 -1.93
CA ARG A 266 13.32 -20.00 -0.67
C ARG A 266 14.59 -20.02 0.17
N GLY A 267 14.61 -19.28 1.25
CA GLY A 267 15.67 -19.36 2.27
C GLY A 267 15.67 -20.71 2.94
#